data_8205f17630a19429c8975d410c508b41
#
_entry.id   8205f17630a19429c8975d410c508b41
#
_cell.length_a   1.000
_cell.length_b   1.000
_cell.length_c   1.000
_cell.angle_alpha   90.00
_cell.angle_beta   90.00
_cell.angle_gamma   90.00
#
_symmetry.space_group_name_H-M   'P 1'
#
loop_
_entity.id
_entity.type
_entity.pdbx_description
1 polymer ?
#
loop_
_entity_poly.entity_id
_entity_poly.type
_entity_poly.pdbx_seq_one_letter_code
_entity_poly.pdbx_strand_id
1 'polypeptide(L)'
;MSFFGNVDFQKLTYTERTCYSYLRDNVDKIPYMRVRDIALEAHVGTSSVMRLIHKMGYDSYTDFKEYIIDKKNWKKESQIRQFPFH
;
A
#
# COMPACT_ATOMS: atom_id res chain seq x y z
N MET A 1 4.05 -0.52 -14.56
CA MET A 1 3.98 0.51 -13.59
C MET A 1 3.78 -0.02 -12.21
N SER A 2 4.54 0.47 -11.31
CA SER A 2 4.52 -0.06 -9.97
C SER A 2 3.52 0.66 -9.10
N PHE A 3 2.88 -0.05 -8.19
CA PHE A 3 2.04 0.58 -7.20
C PHE A 3 2.85 1.42 -6.25
N PHE A 4 4.15 1.19 -6.20
CA PHE A 4 4.99 1.78 -5.17
C PHE A 4 5.78 2.98 -5.67
N GLY A 5 5.47 3.43 -6.85
CA GLY A 5 5.98 4.68 -7.33
C GLY A 5 7.48 4.74 -7.44
N ASN A 6 8.04 5.85 -7.02
CA ASN A 6 9.43 6.14 -7.25
C ASN A 6 10.32 5.92 -6.05
N VAL A 7 9.96 5.05 -5.16
CA VAL A 7 10.79 4.85 -3.98
C VAL A 7 12.15 4.30 -4.39
N ASP A 8 13.19 4.85 -3.78
CA ASP A 8 14.54 4.39 -4.03
C ASP A 8 14.84 3.30 -3.00
N PHE A 9 14.82 2.07 -3.45
CA PHE A 9 14.97 0.93 -2.57
C PHE A 9 16.27 1.02 -1.77
N GLN A 10 17.32 1.58 -2.35
CA GLN A 10 18.60 1.66 -1.65
C GLN A 10 18.59 2.64 -0.51
N LYS A 11 17.65 3.56 -0.51
CA LYS A 11 17.55 4.51 0.58
C LYS A 11 16.70 4.02 1.73
N LEU A 12 16.14 2.85 1.60
CA LEU A 12 15.32 2.27 2.66
C LEU A 12 16.20 1.56 3.67
N THR A 13 15.81 1.64 4.93
CA THR A 13 16.48 0.86 5.96
C THR A 13 16.11 -0.60 5.76
N TYR A 14 16.82 -1.47 6.47
CA TYR A 14 16.51 -2.89 6.39
C TYR A 14 15.04 -3.16 6.73
N THR A 15 14.58 -2.54 7.80
CA THR A 15 13.21 -2.73 8.24
C THR A 15 12.23 -2.23 7.17
N GLU A 16 12.54 -1.11 6.56
CA GLU A 16 11.68 -0.56 5.52
C GLU A 16 11.67 -1.45 4.29
N ARG A 17 12.81 -2.04 3.96
CA ARG A 17 12.86 -2.96 2.83
C ARG A 17 12.03 -4.19 3.08
N THR A 18 12.07 -4.69 4.30
CA THR A 18 11.27 -5.84 4.67
C THR A 18 9.79 -5.53 4.51
N CYS A 19 9.39 -4.37 4.99
CA CYS A 19 8.00 -3.95 4.86
C CYS A 19 7.62 -3.76 3.39
N TYR A 20 8.50 -3.14 2.64
CA TYR A 20 8.24 -2.91 1.22
C TYR A 20 8.02 -4.23 0.48
N SER A 21 8.87 -5.20 0.76
CA SER A 21 8.73 -6.51 0.12
C SER A 21 7.42 -7.16 0.48
N TYR A 22 7.02 -7.05 1.75
CA TYR A 22 5.75 -7.60 2.15
C TYR A 22 4.60 -6.94 1.41
N LEU A 23 4.62 -5.63 1.31
CA LEU A 23 3.56 -4.91 0.62
C LEU A 23 3.49 -5.31 -0.84
N ARG A 24 4.65 -5.42 -1.47
CA ARG A 24 4.70 -5.77 -2.88
C ARG A 24 4.12 -7.17 -3.11
N ASP A 25 4.43 -8.09 -2.23
CA ASP A 25 3.99 -9.46 -2.40
C ASP A 25 2.55 -9.68 -1.99
N ASN A 26 1.97 -8.73 -1.26
CA ASN A 26 0.64 -8.91 -0.72
C ASN A 26 -0.30 -7.76 -1.08
N VAL A 27 -0.12 -7.22 -2.27
CA VAL A 27 -0.93 -6.10 -2.72
C VAL A 27 -2.42 -6.39 -2.61
N ASP A 28 -2.81 -7.62 -2.88
CA ASP A 28 -4.22 -7.98 -2.83
C ASP A 28 -4.82 -7.87 -1.45
N LYS A 29 -4.00 -7.98 -0.43
CA LYS A 29 -4.49 -7.94 0.94
C LYS A 29 -4.54 -6.54 1.51
N ILE A 30 -3.76 -5.64 0.95
CA ILE A 30 -3.61 -4.31 1.52
C ILE A 30 -4.94 -3.58 1.73
N PRO A 31 -5.90 -3.64 0.80
CA PRO A 31 -7.16 -2.93 1.02
C PRO A 31 -7.91 -3.38 2.26
N TYR A 32 -7.59 -4.56 2.76
CA TYR A 32 -8.30 -5.10 3.91
C TYR A 32 -7.48 -5.04 5.19
N MET A 33 -6.33 -4.37 5.15
CA MET A 33 -5.42 -4.35 6.28
C MET A 33 -5.23 -2.93 6.79
N ARG A 34 -4.96 -2.83 8.07
CA ARG A 34 -4.59 -1.58 8.68
C ARG A 34 -3.09 -1.54 8.85
N VAL A 35 -2.56 -0.36 9.18
CA VAL A 35 -1.14 -0.23 9.40
C VAL A 35 -0.66 -1.25 10.43
N ARG A 36 -1.42 -1.43 11.49
CA ARG A 36 -1.05 -2.38 12.51
C ARG A 36 -0.94 -3.80 11.96
N ASP A 37 -1.87 -4.17 11.10
CA ASP A 37 -1.86 -5.52 10.54
C ASP A 37 -0.62 -5.72 9.69
N ILE A 38 -0.28 -4.71 8.91
CA ILE A 38 0.91 -4.80 8.06
C ILE A 38 2.16 -4.91 8.93
N ALA A 39 2.22 -4.12 9.99
CA ALA A 39 3.37 -4.16 10.88
C ALA A 39 3.55 -5.54 11.49
N LEU A 40 2.45 -6.14 11.92
CA LEU A 40 2.51 -7.47 12.51
C LEU A 40 2.93 -8.51 11.48
N GLU A 41 2.35 -8.46 10.31
CA GLU A 41 2.64 -9.46 9.30
C GLU A 41 4.07 -9.34 8.77
N ALA A 42 4.54 -8.12 8.63
CA ALA A 42 5.89 -7.90 8.11
C ALA A 42 6.93 -7.92 9.22
N HIS A 43 6.49 -8.06 10.47
CA HIS A 43 7.41 -8.12 11.62
C HIS A 43 8.21 -6.84 11.77
N VAL A 44 7.53 -5.72 11.63
CA VAL A 44 8.17 -4.42 11.80
C VAL A 44 7.28 -3.56 12.69
N GLY A 45 7.77 -2.40 13.09
CA GLY A 45 6.95 -1.48 13.88
C GLY A 45 6.04 -0.65 13.00
N THR A 46 4.96 -0.15 13.58
CA THR A 46 4.04 0.68 12.82
C THR A 46 4.72 1.95 12.33
N SER A 47 5.65 2.49 13.10
CA SER A 47 6.35 3.70 12.67
C SER A 47 7.20 3.41 11.43
N SER A 48 7.72 2.20 11.31
CA SER A 48 8.48 1.84 10.12
C SER A 48 7.57 1.77 8.90
N VAL A 49 6.37 1.24 9.10
CA VAL A 49 5.40 1.18 8.00
C VAL A 49 5.08 2.60 7.54
N MET A 50 4.79 3.48 8.48
CA MET A 50 4.42 4.85 8.12
C MET A 50 5.58 5.58 7.47
N ARG A 51 6.80 5.35 7.98
CA ARG A 51 7.96 5.98 7.38
C ARG A 51 8.13 5.56 5.94
N LEU A 52 7.92 4.27 5.67
CA LEU A 52 7.98 3.78 4.31
C LEU A 52 6.91 4.41 3.44
N ILE A 53 5.68 4.48 3.94
CA ILE A 53 4.59 5.08 3.20
C ILE A 53 4.95 6.51 2.78
N HIS A 54 5.52 7.28 3.70
CA HIS A 54 5.92 8.64 3.41
C HIS A 54 7.04 8.69 2.37
N LYS A 55 7.98 7.76 2.45
CA LYS A 55 9.06 7.71 1.48
C LYS A 55 8.58 7.35 0.09
N MET A 56 7.47 6.64 0.03
CA MET A 56 6.87 6.29 -1.24
C MET A 56 6.06 7.44 -1.84
N GLY A 57 5.92 8.52 -1.09
CA GLY A 57 5.26 9.70 -1.62
C GLY A 57 3.83 9.90 -1.18
N TYR A 58 3.36 9.11 -0.25
CA TYR A 58 1.99 9.23 0.23
C TYR A 58 1.96 9.95 1.57
N ASP A 59 0.93 10.76 1.77
CA ASP A 59 0.81 11.50 3.02
C ASP A 59 0.35 10.63 4.16
N SER A 60 -0.39 9.58 3.86
CA SER A 60 -0.92 8.71 4.89
C SER A 60 -1.10 7.31 4.33
N TYR A 61 -1.31 6.36 5.22
CA TYR A 61 -1.60 5.00 4.80
C TYR A 61 -2.92 4.95 4.02
N THR A 62 -3.87 5.78 4.42
CA THR A 62 -5.15 5.82 3.72
C THR A 62 -4.95 6.21 2.26
N ASP A 63 -4.11 7.20 2.01
CA ASP A 63 -3.82 7.60 0.64
C ASP A 63 -3.21 6.46 -0.16
N PHE A 64 -2.27 5.77 0.45
CA PHE A 64 -1.64 4.64 -0.18
C PHE A 64 -2.65 3.54 -0.49
N LYS A 65 -3.49 3.24 0.49
CA LYS A 65 -4.48 2.20 0.33
C LYS A 65 -5.48 2.55 -0.76
N GLU A 66 -5.91 3.79 -0.80
CA GLU A 66 -6.85 4.22 -1.82
C GLU A 66 -6.25 4.15 -3.21
N TYR A 67 -4.97 4.47 -3.32
CA TYR A 67 -4.30 4.37 -4.60
C TYR A 67 -4.31 2.92 -5.08
N ILE A 68 -4.04 1.99 -4.19
CA ILE A 68 -4.03 0.59 -4.54
C ILE A 68 -5.42 0.11 -4.93
N ILE A 69 -6.43 0.53 -4.18
CA ILE A 69 -7.79 0.15 -4.49
C ILE A 69 -8.18 0.66 -5.87
N ASP A 70 -7.83 1.89 -6.17
CA ASP A 70 -8.10 2.46 -7.47
C ASP A 70 -7.45 1.64 -8.59
N LYS A 71 -6.19 1.31 -8.40
CA LYS A 71 -5.47 0.58 -9.44
C LYS A 71 -6.01 -0.82 -9.61
N LYS A 72 -6.32 -1.47 -8.52
CA LYS A 72 -6.82 -2.83 -8.61
C LYS A 72 -8.22 -2.90 -9.17
N ASN A 73 -9.02 -1.91 -8.87
CA ASN A 73 -10.40 -1.91 -9.31
C ASN A 73 -10.61 -1.21 -10.63
N TRP A 74 -9.52 -0.83 -11.25
CA TRP A 74 -9.60 -0.08 -12.47
C TRP A 74 -10.52 -0.73 -13.49
N LYS A 75 -10.37 -1.99 -13.71
CA LYS A 75 -11.19 -2.69 -14.68
C LYS A 75 -12.58 -2.98 -14.15
N LYS A 76 -12.66 -3.24 -12.87
CA LYS A 76 -13.95 -3.54 -12.28
C LYS A 76 -14.79 -2.31 -12.14
N GLU A 77 -14.15 -1.20 -12.07
CA GLU A 77 -14.84 0.04 -11.87
C GLU A 77 -15.83 0.32 -12.95
N SER A 78 -15.51 -0.03 -14.18
CA SER A 78 -16.45 0.22 -15.25
C SER A 78 -17.71 -0.58 -15.07
N GLN A 79 -17.66 -1.71 -14.41
CA GLN A 79 -18.86 -2.46 -14.13
C GLN A 79 -19.58 -1.90 -12.93
N ILE A 80 -18.82 -1.53 -11.95
CA ILE A 80 -19.40 -1.02 -10.73
C ILE A 80 -20.13 0.28 -10.97
N ARG A 81 -19.59 1.07 -11.86
CA ARG A 81 -20.20 2.32 -12.14
C ARG A 81 -21.59 2.24 -12.67
N GLN A 82 -21.99 1.09 -13.07
CA GLN A 82 -23.31 0.94 -13.54
C GLN A 82 -24.31 0.83 -12.44
N PHE A 83 -23.87 0.64 -11.24
CA PHE A 83 -24.75 0.61 -10.14
C PHE A 83 -25.11 2.00 -9.81
N PRO A 84 -26.33 2.26 -9.91
CA PRO A 84 -26.69 3.59 -9.68
C PRO A 84 -26.68 3.94 -8.26
N PHE A 85 -26.66 3.07 -7.51
CA PHE A 85 -26.77 3.37 -6.25
C PHE A 85 -25.81 4.02 -5.80
N HIS A 86 -25.98 4.39 -5.58
CA HIS A 86 -25.19 5.05 -5.17
C HIS A 86 -25.51 5.90 -5.61
#